data_18cc0e07554336cf79b44f4914590aa7
#
_entry.id   18cc0e07554336cf79b44f4914590aa7
#
_cell.length_a   1.000
_cell.length_b   1.000
_cell.length_c   1.000
_cell.angle_alpha   90.00
_cell.angle_beta   90.00
_cell.angle_gamma   90.00
#
_symmetry.space_group_name_H-M   'P 1'
#
loop_
_entity.id
_entity.type
_entity.pdbx_description
1 polymer ?
#
loop_
_entity_poly.entity_id
_entity_poly.type
_entity_poly.pdbx_seq_one_letter_code
_entity_poly.pdbx_strand_id
1 'polypeptide(L)'
;MSSYGFLAGCYDQFTTDVDYAAWGDYIQRHFQKNAFTGSIILDLACGTGSLTWELARRGYEMIGADRSPDMLAQAAAKDPEGCETAPIFLCQPMEQLDLYGTIDACVCCLDSVNYVTDPKKLQRAFERVHLFLMPGGLFLFDVNTPEKLQALDGQVFLDETEDAYCVWRAEYSPRSRICSYFMDIFRQEAG
;
A
#
# COMPACT_ATOMS: atom_id res chain seq x y z
N MET A 1 0.07 20.39 -9.69
CA MET A 1 0.62 19.05 -9.42
C MET A 1 0.14 18.64 -8.04
N SER A 2 -0.41 17.44 -7.87
CA SER A 2 -0.78 16.97 -6.54
C SER A 2 0.51 16.74 -5.75
N SER A 3 0.48 16.90 -4.42
CA SER A 3 1.63 16.61 -3.53
C SER A 3 2.11 15.14 -3.67
N TYR A 4 1.25 14.27 -4.12
CA TYR A 4 1.56 12.85 -4.38
C TYR A 4 2.26 12.61 -5.73
N GLY A 5 2.11 13.48 -6.74
CA GLY A 5 2.72 13.28 -8.06
C GLY A 5 4.24 13.34 -8.03
N PHE A 6 4.79 14.23 -7.20
CA PHE A 6 6.24 14.32 -7.02
C PHE A 6 6.77 13.16 -6.16
N LEU A 7 6.06 12.82 -5.08
CA LEU A 7 6.43 11.70 -4.20
C LEU A 7 6.41 10.36 -4.96
N ALA A 8 5.42 10.13 -5.82
CA ALA A 8 5.31 8.88 -6.58
C ALA A 8 6.55 8.58 -7.43
N GLY A 9 7.18 9.63 -8.00
CA GLY A 9 8.38 9.49 -8.84
C GLY A 9 9.65 9.09 -8.09
N CYS A 10 9.71 9.27 -6.77
CA CYS A 10 10.86 8.91 -5.93
C CYS A 10 10.48 7.97 -4.76
N TYR A 11 9.22 7.54 -4.68
CA TYR A 11 8.72 6.73 -3.56
C TYR A 11 9.51 5.43 -3.38
N ASP A 12 9.73 4.68 -4.46
CA ASP A 12 10.45 3.42 -4.40
C ASP A 12 11.93 3.61 -3.99
N GLN A 13 12.52 4.79 -4.26
CA GLN A 13 13.87 5.12 -3.83
C GLN A 13 13.95 5.40 -2.32
N PHE A 14 12.90 5.93 -1.72
CA PHE A 14 12.81 6.19 -0.28
C PHE A 14 12.29 4.99 0.53
N THR A 15 11.86 3.93 -0.13
CA THR A 15 11.33 2.70 0.51
C THR A 15 12.19 1.47 0.20
N THR A 16 13.48 1.67 -0.05
CA THR A 16 14.44 0.58 -0.35
C THR A 16 14.69 -0.35 0.85
N ASP A 17 14.36 0.10 2.06
CA ASP A 17 14.42 -0.67 3.30
C ASP A 17 13.23 -1.65 3.46
N VAL A 18 12.19 -1.52 2.63
CA VAL A 18 11.03 -2.42 2.64
C VAL A 18 11.36 -3.71 1.90
N ASP A 19 11.48 -4.80 2.65
CA ASP A 19 11.67 -6.13 2.08
C ASP A 19 10.33 -6.73 1.61
N TYR A 20 9.96 -6.44 0.36
CA TYR A 20 8.72 -6.95 -0.24
C TYR A 20 8.73 -8.48 -0.40
N ALA A 21 9.90 -9.11 -0.55
CA ALA A 21 10.02 -10.55 -0.58
C ALA A 21 9.66 -11.17 0.78
N ALA A 22 10.15 -10.58 1.88
CA ALA A 22 9.77 -10.99 3.23
C ALA A 22 8.27 -10.79 3.50
N TRP A 23 7.66 -9.71 2.98
CA TRP A 23 6.22 -9.49 3.03
C TRP A 23 5.45 -10.58 2.27
N GLY A 24 5.89 -10.91 1.05
CA GLY A 24 5.32 -12.00 0.27
C GLY A 24 5.40 -13.34 1.01
N ASP A 25 6.53 -13.66 1.64
CA ASP A 25 6.71 -14.86 2.46
C ASP A 25 5.77 -14.88 3.67
N TYR A 26 5.60 -13.73 4.32
CA TYR A 26 4.67 -13.58 5.45
C TYR A 26 3.23 -13.86 5.03
N ILE A 27 2.78 -13.27 3.93
CA ILE A 27 1.44 -13.46 3.38
C ILE A 27 1.23 -14.95 3.00
N GLN A 28 2.18 -15.56 2.29
CA GLN A 28 2.07 -16.97 1.90
C GLN A 28 2.03 -17.91 3.10
N ARG A 29 2.77 -17.65 4.18
CA ARG A 29 2.66 -18.43 5.43
C ARG A 29 1.25 -18.34 6.02
N HIS A 30 0.60 -17.16 5.97
CA HIS A 30 -0.78 -17.01 6.43
C HIS A 30 -1.76 -17.75 5.53
N PHE A 31 -1.59 -17.73 4.22
CA PHE A 31 -2.36 -18.50 3.27
C PHE A 31 -2.25 -20.00 3.55
N GLN A 32 -1.04 -20.52 3.68
CA GLN A 32 -0.79 -21.92 4.02
C GLN A 32 -1.41 -22.34 5.36
N LYS A 33 -1.25 -21.52 6.40
CA LYS A 33 -1.81 -21.77 7.74
C LYS A 33 -3.35 -21.88 7.71
N ASN A 34 -4.01 -21.16 6.81
CA ASN A 34 -5.45 -21.15 6.67
C ASN A 34 -5.95 -22.04 5.51
N ALA A 35 -5.09 -22.92 4.97
CA ALA A 35 -5.42 -23.79 3.83
C ALA A 35 -6.02 -23.04 2.64
N PHE A 36 -5.53 -21.82 2.37
CA PHE A 36 -5.99 -20.99 1.28
C PHE A 36 -5.56 -21.61 -0.07
N THR A 37 -6.50 -21.73 -1.01
CA THR A 37 -6.31 -22.31 -2.34
C THR A 37 -6.73 -21.37 -3.47
N GLY A 38 -7.08 -20.13 -3.14
CA GLY A 38 -7.48 -19.12 -4.11
C GLY A 38 -6.31 -18.57 -4.92
N SER A 39 -6.61 -17.90 -6.03
CA SER A 39 -5.62 -17.32 -6.93
C SER A 39 -5.78 -15.81 -7.12
N ILE A 40 -7.01 -15.28 -7.01
CA ILE A 40 -7.31 -13.86 -7.29
C ILE A 40 -7.15 -13.06 -6.00
N ILE A 41 -6.15 -12.18 -5.96
CA ILE A 41 -5.83 -11.38 -4.77
C ILE A 41 -5.93 -9.89 -5.08
N LEU A 42 -6.62 -9.17 -4.22
CA LEU A 42 -6.64 -7.71 -4.20
C LEU A 42 -5.53 -7.19 -3.29
N ASP A 43 -4.68 -6.31 -3.83
CA ASP A 43 -3.78 -5.46 -3.05
C ASP A 43 -4.43 -4.06 -2.91
N LEU A 44 -4.98 -3.79 -1.73
CA LEU A 44 -5.76 -2.59 -1.43
C LEU A 44 -4.86 -1.49 -0.89
N ALA A 45 -4.84 -0.33 -1.55
CA ALA A 45 -3.86 0.75 -1.40
C ALA A 45 -2.45 0.30 -1.81
N CYS A 46 -2.35 -0.24 -3.01
CA CYS A 46 -1.13 -0.87 -3.54
C CYS A 46 0.02 0.12 -3.81
N GLY A 47 -0.23 1.43 -3.79
CA GLY A 47 0.77 2.46 -4.08
C GLY A 47 1.45 2.25 -5.44
N THR A 48 2.78 2.19 -5.46
CA THR A 48 3.60 1.91 -6.65
C THR A 48 3.61 0.42 -7.04
N GLY A 49 2.80 -0.41 -6.39
CA GLY A 49 2.57 -1.80 -6.77
C GLY A 49 3.73 -2.76 -6.49
N SER A 50 4.72 -2.39 -5.67
CA SER A 50 5.87 -3.27 -5.41
C SER A 50 5.46 -4.62 -4.81
N LEU A 51 4.55 -4.62 -3.82
CA LEU A 51 4.00 -5.85 -3.25
C LEU A 51 3.08 -6.58 -4.25
N THR A 52 2.28 -5.82 -5.02
CA THR A 52 1.42 -6.39 -6.07
C THR A 52 2.24 -7.21 -7.06
N TRP A 53 3.33 -6.65 -7.58
CA TRP A 53 4.24 -7.33 -8.51
C TRP A 53 4.96 -8.52 -7.86
N GLU A 54 5.36 -8.39 -6.59
CA GLU A 54 5.97 -9.50 -5.86
C GLU A 54 5.02 -10.70 -5.75
N LEU A 55 3.75 -10.47 -5.43
CA LEU A 55 2.75 -11.52 -5.36
C LEU A 55 2.39 -12.10 -6.74
N ALA A 56 2.38 -11.26 -7.78
CA ALA A 56 2.19 -11.73 -9.16
C ALA A 56 3.30 -12.68 -9.61
N ARG A 57 4.58 -12.39 -9.28
CA ARG A 57 5.71 -13.29 -9.55
C ARG A 57 5.61 -14.61 -8.80
N ARG A 58 4.87 -14.65 -7.70
CA ARG A 58 4.57 -15.89 -6.95
C ARG A 58 3.40 -16.70 -7.52
N GLY A 59 2.84 -16.28 -8.66
CA GLY A 59 1.80 -16.98 -9.38
C GLY A 59 0.37 -16.60 -9.01
N TYR A 60 0.16 -15.48 -8.27
CA TYR A 60 -1.18 -14.98 -8.00
C TYR A 60 -1.68 -14.05 -9.10
N GLU A 61 -2.99 -14.11 -9.38
CA GLU A 61 -3.68 -13.14 -10.22
C GLU A 61 -3.98 -11.89 -9.40
N MET A 62 -3.28 -10.80 -9.71
CA MET A 62 -3.29 -9.61 -8.86
C MET A 62 -4.17 -8.49 -9.40
N ILE A 63 -4.95 -7.89 -8.50
CA ILE A 63 -5.63 -6.62 -8.70
C ILE A 63 -5.03 -5.64 -7.70
N GLY A 64 -4.40 -4.56 -8.18
CA GLY A 64 -3.94 -3.47 -7.35
C GLY A 64 -4.95 -2.32 -7.38
N ALA A 65 -5.38 -1.83 -6.23
CA ALA A 65 -6.24 -0.65 -6.13
C ALA A 65 -5.59 0.44 -5.30
N ASP A 66 -5.52 1.66 -5.83
CA ASP A 66 -5.04 2.83 -5.11
C ASP A 66 -5.83 4.07 -5.51
N ARG A 67 -5.88 5.06 -4.62
CA ARG A 67 -6.53 6.36 -4.87
C ARG A 67 -5.71 7.31 -5.72
N SER A 68 -4.39 7.09 -5.79
CA SER A 68 -3.44 7.98 -6.47
C SER A 68 -3.16 7.51 -7.89
N PRO A 69 -3.59 8.26 -8.92
CA PRO A 69 -3.27 7.92 -10.31
C PRO A 69 -1.75 7.98 -10.58
N ASP A 70 -1.02 8.85 -9.86
CA ASP A 70 0.42 9.00 -10.03
C ASP A 70 1.16 7.75 -9.52
N MET A 71 0.73 7.18 -8.38
CA MET A 71 1.26 5.91 -7.85
C MET A 71 0.98 4.76 -8.82
N LEU A 72 -0.25 4.67 -9.33
CA LEU A 72 -0.65 3.63 -10.27
C LEU A 72 0.08 3.73 -11.61
N ALA A 73 0.44 4.94 -12.06
CA ALA A 73 1.27 5.11 -13.24
C ALA A 73 2.67 4.49 -13.04
N GLN A 74 3.27 4.63 -11.86
CA GLN A 74 4.52 3.94 -11.50
C GLN A 74 4.33 2.43 -11.42
N ALA A 75 3.23 1.98 -10.80
CA ALA A 75 2.91 0.56 -10.70
C ALA A 75 2.78 -0.10 -12.07
N ALA A 76 2.06 0.53 -13.00
CA ALA A 76 1.85 0.02 -14.36
C ALA A 76 3.10 0.08 -15.24
N ALA A 77 4.08 0.92 -14.91
CA ALA A 77 5.34 1.05 -15.64
C ALA A 77 6.39 0.00 -15.23
N LYS A 78 6.14 -0.78 -14.17
CA LYS A 78 7.08 -1.84 -13.73
C LYS A 78 7.10 -3.02 -14.70
N ASP A 79 8.25 -3.70 -14.75
CA ASP A 79 8.47 -4.81 -15.65
C ASP A 79 7.66 -6.05 -15.24
N PRO A 80 6.85 -6.64 -16.16
CA PRO A 80 6.12 -7.88 -15.92
C PRO A 80 7.00 -9.13 -15.91
N GLU A 81 8.33 -9.02 -16.03
CA GLU A 81 9.23 -10.16 -16.05
C GLU A 81 9.01 -11.09 -14.84
N GLY A 82 8.90 -12.38 -15.14
CA GLY A 82 8.65 -13.41 -14.13
C GLY A 82 7.18 -13.58 -13.72
N CYS A 83 6.23 -12.86 -14.31
CA CYS A 83 4.81 -13.02 -14.05
C CYS A 83 4.13 -13.82 -15.16
N GLU A 84 3.24 -14.77 -14.78
CA GLU A 84 2.37 -15.45 -15.75
C GLU A 84 1.28 -14.50 -16.26
N THR A 85 0.76 -13.67 -15.37
CA THR A 85 -0.29 -12.67 -15.66
C THR A 85 0.12 -11.33 -15.05
N ALA A 86 0.06 -10.28 -15.86
CA ALA A 86 0.32 -8.93 -15.38
C ALA A 86 -0.83 -8.45 -14.46
N PRO A 87 -0.53 -7.76 -13.35
CA PRO A 87 -1.55 -7.17 -12.49
C PRO A 87 -2.45 -6.17 -13.22
N ILE A 88 -3.71 -6.10 -12.77
CA ILE A 88 -4.66 -5.05 -13.18
C ILE A 88 -4.64 -3.97 -12.12
N PHE A 89 -4.54 -2.69 -12.53
CA PHE A 89 -4.54 -1.56 -11.62
C PHE A 89 -5.80 -0.71 -11.75
N LEU A 90 -6.43 -0.40 -10.59
CA LEU A 90 -7.70 0.34 -10.49
C LEU A 90 -7.49 1.61 -9.66
N CYS A 91 -7.85 2.77 -10.22
CA CYS A 91 -7.78 4.04 -9.50
C CYS A 91 -9.05 4.27 -8.68
N GLN A 92 -9.04 3.75 -7.44
CA GLN A 92 -10.21 3.79 -6.55
C GLN A 92 -9.75 3.96 -5.09
N PRO A 93 -10.38 4.84 -4.30
CA PRO A 93 -10.16 4.86 -2.86
C PRO A 93 -10.82 3.64 -2.20
N MET A 94 -10.27 3.17 -1.09
CA MET A 94 -10.71 1.94 -0.38
C MET A 94 -12.22 1.93 -0.12
N GLU A 95 -12.78 3.06 0.32
CA GLU A 95 -14.21 3.19 0.67
C GLU A 95 -15.16 3.21 -0.54
N GLN A 96 -14.60 3.26 -1.74
CA GLN A 96 -15.34 3.24 -3.01
C GLN A 96 -14.94 2.05 -3.88
N LEU A 97 -14.23 1.07 -3.32
CA LEU A 97 -13.82 -0.12 -4.04
C LEU A 97 -15.02 -0.75 -4.78
N ASP A 98 -14.87 -0.98 -6.08
CA ASP A 98 -15.87 -1.59 -6.94
C ASP A 98 -15.19 -2.51 -7.96
N LEU A 99 -15.47 -3.80 -7.88
CA LEU A 99 -14.85 -4.83 -8.70
C LEU A 99 -15.90 -5.50 -9.59
N TYR A 100 -15.48 -5.95 -10.75
CA TYR A 100 -16.37 -6.68 -11.69
C TYR A 100 -16.65 -8.12 -11.25
N GLY A 101 -15.89 -8.66 -10.29
CA GLY A 101 -16.00 -10.02 -9.80
C GLY A 101 -15.57 -10.15 -8.35
N THR A 102 -15.52 -11.37 -7.88
CA THR A 102 -15.08 -11.71 -6.52
C THR A 102 -13.58 -11.92 -6.48
N ILE A 103 -13.03 -11.80 -5.27
CA ILE A 103 -11.63 -12.05 -4.95
C ILE A 103 -11.54 -13.17 -3.91
N ASP A 104 -10.45 -13.92 -3.93
CA ASP A 104 -10.20 -14.99 -2.96
C ASP A 104 -9.53 -14.47 -1.70
N ALA A 105 -8.69 -13.43 -1.83
CA ALA A 105 -8.09 -12.76 -0.71
C ALA A 105 -7.94 -11.26 -0.98
N CYS A 106 -7.81 -10.48 0.11
CA CYS A 106 -7.41 -9.08 0.10
C CYS A 106 -6.20 -8.92 1.02
N VAL A 107 -5.21 -8.19 0.57
CA VAL A 107 -4.10 -7.68 1.40
C VAL A 107 -4.15 -6.16 1.43
N CYS A 108 -3.82 -5.55 2.58
CA CYS A 108 -3.70 -4.11 2.72
C CYS A 108 -2.53 -3.84 3.68
N CYS A 109 -1.34 -3.74 3.11
CA CYS A 109 -0.08 -3.76 3.85
C CYS A 109 0.55 -2.38 3.99
N LEU A 110 1.63 -2.31 4.80
CA LEU A 110 2.41 -1.11 5.05
C LEU A 110 1.54 0.02 5.63
N ASP A 111 0.83 -0.32 6.71
CA ASP A 111 -0.02 0.59 7.51
C ASP A 111 -1.04 1.43 6.71
N SER A 112 -1.35 1.02 5.49
CA SER A 112 -2.27 1.76 4.60
C SER A 112 -3.65 2.01 5.21
N VAL A 113 -4.14 1.11 6.07
CA VAL A 113 -5.41 1.27 6.81
C VAL A 113 -5.38 2.50 7.72
N ASN A 114 -4.22 2.87 8.29
CA ASN A 114 -4.08 4.04 9.17
C ASN A 114 -4.33 5.38 8.47
N TYR A 115 -4.22 5.43 7.14
CA TYR A 115 -4.49 6.66 6.36
C TYR A 115 -5.98 6.97 6.23
N VAL A 116 -6.86 6.03 6.56
CA VAL A 116 -8.31 6.25 6.58
C VAL A 116 -8.74 6.69 7.98
N THR A 117 -8.55 7.96 8.29
CA THR A 117 -8.80 8.53 9.63
C THR A 117 -10.27 8.78 9.95
N ASP A 118 -11.18 8.72 8.96
CA ASP A 118 -12.63 8.79 9.17
C ASP A 118 -13.19 7.38 9.44
N PRO A 119 -13.74 7.10 10.66
CA PRO A 119 -14.26 5.79 11.00
C PRO A 119 -15.38 5.28 10.08
N LYS A 120 -16.20 6.19 9.52
CA LYS A 120 -17.27 5.81 8.59
C LYS A 120 -16.71 5.38 7.24
N LYS A 121 -15.66 6.03 6.77
CA LYS A 121 -14.96 5.62 5.55
C LYS A 121 -14.24 4.30 5.76
N LEU A 122 -13.58 4.11 6.91
CA LEU A 122 -12.91 2.86 7.25
C LEU A 122 -13.91 1.69 7.33
N GLN A 123 -15.04 1.89 8.00
CA GLN A 123 -16.11 0.89 8.02
C GLN A 123 -16.57 0.54 6.60
N ARG A 124 -16.83 1.56 5.76
CA ARG A 124 -17.24 1.33 4.38
C ARG A 124 -16.17 0.59 3.57
N ALA A 125 -14.88 0.88 3.77
CA ALA A 125 -13.81 0.15 3.11
C ALA A 125 -13.86 -1.35 3.45
N PHE A 126 -14.06 -1.70 4.71
CA PHE A 126 -14.20 -3.10 5.15
C PHE A 126 -15.47 -3.76 4.60
N GLU A 127 -16.58 -3.03 4.55
CA GLU A 127 -17.83 -3.50 3.93
C GLU A 127 -17.64 -3.76 2.43
N ARG A 128 -16.87 -2.92 1.73
CA ARG A 128 -16.57 -3.12 0.31
C ARG A 128 -15.67 -4.34 0.09
N VAL A 129 -14.62 -4.53 0.90
CA VAL A 129 -13.81 -5.75 0.84
C VAL A 129 -14.68 -6.98 1.10
N HIS A 130 -15.52 -6.96 2.13
CA HIS A 130 -16.42 -8.07 2.46
C HIS A 130 -17.39 -8.40 1.32
N LEU A 131 -17.88 -7.39 0.59
CA LEU A 131 -18.79 -7.58 -0.54
C LEU A 131 -18.18 -8.41 -1.67
N PHE A 132 -16.90 -8.20 -1.95
CA PHE A 132 -16.20 -8.87 -3.06
C PHE A 132 -15.45 -10.13 -2.62
N LEU A 133 -15.19 -10.31 -1.33
CA LEU A 133 -14.45 -11.45 -0.81
C LEU A 133 -15.31 -12.72 -0.86
N MET A 134 -14.79 -13.76 -1.49
CA MET A 134 -15.46 -15.08 -1.52
C MET A 134 -15.67 -15.63 -0.11
N PRO A 135 -16.75 -16.39 0.14
CA PRO A 135 -16.94 -17.09 1.43
C PRO A 135 -15.71 -17.94 1.77
N GLY A 136 -15.14 -17.73 2.96
CA GLY A 136 -13.90 -18.37 3.41
C GLY A 136 -12.62 -17.69 2.91
N GLY A 137 -12.73 -16.62 2.13
CA GLY A 137 -11.59 -15.79 1.73
C GLY A 137 -10.93 -15.06 2.88
N LEU A 138 -9.69 -14.61 2.67
CA LEU A 138 -8.86 -14.00 3.70
C LEU A 138 -8.69 -12.49 3.46
N PHE A 139 -8.78 -11.70 4.55
CA PHE A 139 -8.37 -10.31 4.53
C PHE A 139 -7.21 -10.12 5.52
N LEU A 140 -6.01 -9.81 5.00
CA LEU A 140 -4.81 -9.54 5.78
C LEU A 140 -4.49 -8.05 5.72
N PHE A 141 -4.31 -7.44 6.87
CA PHE A 141 -3.87 -6.04 6.96
C PHE A 141 -3.02 -5.82 8.20
N ASP A 142 -2.16 -4.81 8.16
CA ASP A 142 -1.41 -4.35 9.30
C ASP A 142 -1.86 -2.95 9.72
N VAL A 143 -1.58 -2.60 10.97
CA VAL A 143 -1.86 -1.29 11.53
C VAL A 143 -0.75 -0.84 12.46
N ASN A 144 -0.44 0.44 12.42
CA ASN A 144 0.37 1.05 13.46
C ASN A 144 -0.44 1.21 14.74
N THR A 145 0.13 0.79 15.86
CA THR A 145 -0.51 0.97 17.16
C THR A 145 -0.43 2.43 17.62
N PRO A 146 -1.31 2.87 18.54
CA PRO A 146 -1.21 4.21 19.11
C PRO A 146 0.15 4.50 19.76
N GLU A 147 0.75 3.50 20.39
CA GLU A 147 2.06 3.63 21.04
C GLU A 147 3.16 3.90 20.02
N LYS A 148 3.14 3.20 18.87
CA LYS A 148 4.09 3.45 17.78
C LYS A 148 3.93 4.87 17.24
N LEU A 149 2.69 5.32 16.99
CA LEU A 149 2.42 6.67 16.48
C LEU A 149 2.80 7.77 17.47
N GLN A 150 2.58 7.55 18.79
CA GLN A 150 3.02 8.46 19.83
C GLN A 150 4.54 8.58 19.91
N ALA A 151 5.26 7.47 19.72
CA ALA A 151 6.72 7.46 19.75
C ALA A 151 7.35 8.24 18.60
N LEU A 152 6.60 8.53 17.53
CA LEU A 152 7.05 9.33 16.39
C LEU A 152 6.91 10.84 16.65
N ASP A 153 6.16 11.26 17.69
CA ASP A 153 5.89 12.67 17.95
C ASP A 153 7.16 13.51 18.10
N GLY A 154 7.25 14.57 17.31
CA GLY A 154 8.40 15.47 17.27
C GLY A 154 9.66 14.89 16.62
N GLN A 155 9.62 13.68 16.08
CA GLN A 155 10.78 13.12 15.38
C GLN A 155 10.93 13.68 13.97
N VAL A 156 12.18 13.77 13.54
CA VAL A 156 12.58 14.20 12.20
C VAL A 156 13.41 13.09 11.59
N PHE A 157 13.06 12.70 10.38
CA PHE A 157 13.75 11.67 9.63
C PHE A 157 14.29 12.24 8.31
N LEU A 158 15.32 11.63 7.84
CA LEU A 158 16.12 12.06 6.71
C LEU A 158 16.35 10.89 5.80
N ASP A 159 15.87 10.98 4.56
CA ASP A 159 16.13 10.00 3.52
C ASP A 159 16.86 10.69 2.38
N GLU A 160 17.96 10.10 1.90
CA GLU A 160 18.81 10.64 0.86
C GLU A 160 19.02 9.58 -0.23
N THR A 161 18.91 10.05 -1.47
CA THR A 161 19.26 9.28 -2.67
C THR A 161 20.28 10.07 -3.50
N GLU A 162 20.77 9.54 -4.62
CA GLU A 162 21.72 10.25 -5.47
C GLU A 162 21.18 11.60 -6.00
N ASP A 163 19.87 11.71 -6.23
CA ASP A 163 19.22 12.85 -6.88
C ASP A 163 18.10 13.50 -6.07
N ALA A 164 17.81 12.98 -4.87
CA ALA A 164 16.72 13.49 -4.04
C ALA A 164 17.05 13.43 -2.53
N TYR A 165 16.49 14.37 -1.81
CA TYR A 165 16.62 14.50 -0.38
C TYR A 165 15.24 14.75 0.23
N CYS A 166 14.83 13.92 1.19
CA CYS A 166 13.55 14.03 1.87
C CYS A 166 13.74 14.24 3.36
N VAL A 167 13.16 15.30 3.88
CA VAL A 167 13.02 15.53 5.31
C VAL A 167 11.57 15.35 5.69
N TRP A 168 11.26 14.40 6.56
CA TRP A 168 9.91 14.26 7.04
C TRP A 168 9.83 14.33 8.56
N ARG A 169 8.78 14.94 9.05
CA ARG A 169 8.50 15.19 10.46
C ARG A 169 7.17 14.58 10.83
N ALA A 170 7.08 14.01 12.01
CA ALA A 170 5.85 13.45 12.55
C ALA A 170 5.36 14.30 13.74
N GLU A 171 4.07 14.61 13.75
CA GLU A 171 3.39 15.28 14.85
C GLU A 171 2.16 14.47 15.27
N TYR A 172 2.13 14.02 16.52
CA TYR A 172 1.01 13.26 17.05
C TYR A 172 0.11 14.14 17.91
N SER A 173 -1.19 14.10 17.63
CA SER A 173 -2.21 14.76 18.42
C SER A 173 -2.90 13.77 19.37
N PRO A 174 -2.67 13.85 20.71
CA PRO A 174 -3.33 12.96 21.67
C PRO A 174 -4.86 13.09 21.67
N ARG A 175 -5.36 14.30 21.33
CA ARG A 175 -6.80 14.59 21.32
C ARG A 175 -7.53 13.88 20.17
N SER A 176 -6.99 13.93 18.97
CA SER A 176 -7.57 13.30 17.76
C SER A 176 -7.05 11.90 17.53
N ARG A 177 -5.93 11.52 18.17
CA ARG A 177 -5.17 10.27 17.92
C ARG A 177 -4.69 10.16 16.48
N ILE A 178 -4.40 11.30 15.86
CA ILE A 178 -3.88 11.38 14.49
C ILE A 178 -2.40 11.75 14.58
N CYS A 179 -1.57 11.03 13.82
CA CYS A 179 -0.20 11.38 13.53
C CYS A 179 -0.15 12.02 12.13
N SER A 180 0.34 13.24 12.04
CA SER A 180 0.49 13.97 10.78
C SER A 180 1.94 13.91 10.34
N TYR A 181 2.17 13.56 9.08
CA TYR A 181 3.50 13.56 8.47
C TYR A 181 3.63 14.76 7.53
N PHE A 182 4.70 15.52 7.71
CA PHE A 182 5.07 16.66 6.88
C PHE A 182 6.35 16.30 6.15
N MET A 183 6.32 16.36 4.83
CA MET A 183 7.45 15.99 3.98
C MET A 183 7.89 17.19 3.13
N ASP A 184 9.19 17.50 3.22
CA ASP A 184 9.87 18.43 2.35
C ASP A 184 10.84 17.63 1.46
N ILE A 185 10.57 17.61 0.14
CA ILE A 185 11.36 16.84 -0.81
C ILE A 185 12.12 17.81 -1.71
N PHE A 186 13.43 17.65 -1.77
CA PHE A 186 14.34 18.39 -2.65
C PHE A 186 14.89 17.45 -3.69
N ARG A 187 14.85 17.83 -4.95
CA ARG A 187 15.40 17.06 -6.05
C ARG A 187 16.41 17.89 -6.81
N GLN A 188 17.52 17.27 -7.21
CA GLN A 188 18.49 17.88 -8.10
C GLN A 188 17.88 17.94 -9.52
N GLU A 189 17.71 19.15 -10.06
CA GLU A 189 17.32 19.29 -11.46
C GLU A 189 18.53 18.96 -12.33
N ALA A 190 18.33 18.10 -13.32
CA ALA A 190 19.33 17.88 -14.36
C ALA A 190 19.48 19.18 -15.14
N GLY A 191 20.67 19.82 -15.07
CA GLY A 191 21.00 21.04 -15.77
C GLY A 191 21.11 20.88 -17.29
#